data_c615d95c33c4b05fb9121888c1bfe0d3
#
_entry.id   c615d95c33c4b05fb9121888c1bfe0d3
#
_cell.length_a   1.000
_cell.length_b   1.000
_cell.length_c   1.000
_cell.angle_alpha   90.00
_cell.angle_beta   90.00
_cell.angle_gamma   90.00
#
_symmetry.space_group_name_H-M   'P 1'
#
loop_
_entity.id
_entity.type
_entity.pdbx_description
1 polymer ?
#
loop_
_entity_poly.entity_id
_entity_poly.type
_entity_poly.pdbx_seq_one_letter_code
_entity_poly.pdbx_strand_id
1 'polypeptide(L)'
;YVFDFVTPYPDFDLPELQKYANEKGMRLMMHHETSSSIRNYERRMDKAYQFMVDNGYNAVKSGYVGHIVPRGEYHYGQLMNNHYQYAVEKAAEYKIMVNAHEAVRPTGICRTWPNLIGNESARGTEYEAFGGSRPDHTCILPFTRLQGGPMDYTPGIFVTRLNTWSDN
;
A
#
# COMPACT_ATOMS: atom_id res chain seq x y z
N TYR A 1 -10.60 -14.05 6.18
CA TYR A 1 -10.23 -12.77 5.56
C TYR A 1 -11.46 -12.11 4.96
N VAL A 2 -11.87 -10.97 5.50
CA VAL A 2 -13.11 -10.31 5.06
C VAL A 2 -12.72 -9.13 4.15
N PHE A 3 -12.98 -9.26 2.86
CA PHE A 3 -12.71 -8.21 1.86
C PHE A 3 -13.79 -7.11 1.85
N ASP A 4 -14.24 -6.70 3.03
CA ASP A 4 -15.18 -5.59 3.16
C ASP A 4 -14.52 -4.28 3.61
N PHE A 5 -13.25 -4.37 4.06
CA PHE A 5 -12.39 -3.27 4.50
C PHE A 5 -12.90 -2.51 5.73
N VAL A 6 -13.86 -3.06 6.45
CA VAL A 6 -14.45 -2.44 7.64
C VAL A 6 -14.58 -3.40 8.82
N THR A 7 -14.35 -4.69 8.62
CA THR A 7 -14.41 -5.70 9.68
C THR A 7 -13.00 -6.01 10.17
N PRO A 8 -12.61 -5.61 11.37
CA PRO A 8 -11.33 -5.95 11.94
C PRO A 8 -11.25 -7.45 12.27
N TYR A 9 -10.05 -7.96 12.44
CA TYR A 9 -9.89 -9.28 13.03
C TYR A 9 -10.46 -9.29 14.47
N PRO A 10 -11.11 -10.38 14.91
CA PRO A 10 -11.74 -10.45 16.22
C PRO A 10 -10.79 -10.19 17.41
N ASP A 11 -9.51 -10.47 17.20
CA ASP A 11 -8.47 -10.32 18.23
C ASP A 11 -7.94 -8.88 18.35
N PHE A 12 -8.44 -7.95 17.52
CA PHE A 12 -8.02 -6.55 17.53
C PHE A 12 -9.13 -5.63 17.99
N ASP A 13 -8.89 -4.96 19.10
CA ASP A 13 -9.68 -3.81 19.53
C ASP A 13 -9.11 -2.53 18.88
N LEU A 14 -9.72 -2.09 17.79
CA LEU A 14 -9.26 -0.92 17.05
C LEU A 14 -9.28 0.37 17.88
N PRO A 15 -10.34 0.68 18.66
CA PRO A 15 -10.37 1.85 19.51
C PRO A 15 -9.24 1.87 20.55
N GLU A 16 -8.99 0.74 21.21
CA GLU A 16 -7.93 0.65 22.22
C GLU A 16 -6.53 0.75 21.56
N LEU A 17 -6.34 0.11 20.41
CA LEU A 17 -5.09 0.20 19.64
C LEU A 17 -4.81 1.65 19.21
N GLN A 18 -5.82 2.35 18.72
CA GLN A 18 -5.71 3.75 18.29
C GLN A 18 -5.37 4.65 19.47
N LYS A 19 -6.03 4.44 20.61
CA LYS A 19 -5.75 5.17 21.84
C LYS A 19 -4.30 4.97 22.29
N TYR A 20 -3.85 3.73 22.37
CA TYR A 20 -2.48 3.39 22.74
C TYR A 20 -1.45 4.01 21.80
N ALA A 21 -1.68 3.96 20.49
CA ALA A 21 -0.81 4.58 19.50
C ALA A 21 -0.70 6.09 19.71
N ASN A 22 -1.83 6.76 19.93
CA ASN A 22 -1.88 8.20 20.19
C ASN A 22 -1.13 8.58 21.46
N GLU A 23 -1.26 7.81 22.54
CA GLU A 23 -0.52 8.02 23.81
C GLU A 23 1.00 7.89 23.61
N LYS A 24 1.43 7.10 22.62
CA LYS A 24 2.85 6.93 22.26
C LYS A 24 3.32 7.89 21.17
N GLY A 25 2.47 8.81 20.71
CA GLY A 25 2.79 9.71 19.60
C GLY A 25 2.94 9.01 18.24
N MET A 26 2.41 7.80 18.11
CA MET A 26 2.43 7.03 16.87
C MET A 26 1.14 7.22 16.08
N ARG A 27 1.25 7.12 14.76
CA ARG A 27 0.10 7.06 13.86
C ARG A 27 0.02 5.68 13.23
N LEU A 28 -1.18 5.19 13.05
CA LEU A 28 -1.45 3.91 12.41
C LEU A 28 -1.90 4.11 10.98
N MET A 29 -1.48 3.19 10.11
CA MET A 29 -1.91 3.11 8.71
C MET A 29 -2.78 1.88 8.54
N MET A 30 -3.97 2.04 7.95
CA MET A 30 -4.79 0.90 7.55
C MET A 30 -4.19 0.18 6.36
N HIS A 31 -4.32 -1.14 6.34
CA HIS A 31 -3.98 -1.94 5.17
C HIS A 31 -5.25 -2.48 4.49
N HIS A 32 -5.48 -2.04 3.28
CA HIS A 32 -6.51 -2.57 2.41
C HIS A 32 -5.88 -3.52 1.38
N GLU A 33 -5.75 -4.80 1.75
CA GLU A 33 -5.36 -5.81 0.77
C GLU A 33 -6.56 -6.20 -0.08
N THR A 34 -6.51 -5.90 -1.37
CA THR A 34 -7.62 -6.09 -2.30
C THR A 34 -7.62 -7.45 -2.99
N SER A 35 -6.51 -8.19 -2.91
CA SER A 35 -6.24 -9.39 -3.73
C SER A 35 -6.54 -9.13 -5.21
N SER A 36 -6.20 -7.93 -5.66
CA SER A 36 -6.42 -7.46 -7.04
C SER A 36 -7.87 -7.50 -7.52
N SER A 37 -8.85 -7.59 -6.61
CA SER A 37 -10.28 -7.54 -6.94
C SER A 37 -10.76 -6.09 -7.04
N ILE A 38 -10.50 -5.48 -8.17
CA ILE A 38 -10.63 -4.03 -8.41
C ILE A 38 -12.05 -3.54 -8.18
N ARG A 39 -13.02 -4.17 -8.85
CA ARG A 39 -14.43 -3.76 -8.74
C ARG A 39 -15.01 -3.97 -7.35
N ASN A 40 -14.51 -4.96 -6.60
CA ASN A 40 -14.92 -5.15 -5.22
C ASN A 40 -14.41 -4.00 -4.36
N TYR A 41 -13.16 -3.59 -4.55
CA TYR A 41 -12.58 -2.48 -3.80
C TYR A 41 -13.30 -1.15 -4.11
N GLU A 42 -13.46 -0.82 -5.41
CA GLU A 42 -14.14 0.41 -5.83
C GLU A 42 -15.54 0.56 -5.24
N ARG A 43 -16.34 -0.51 -5.26
CA ARG A 43 -17.69 -0.51 -4.68
C ARG A 43 -17.72 -0.29 -3.17
N ARG A 44 -16.62 -0.51 -2.49
CA ARG A 44 -16.53 -0.44 -1.03
C ARG A 44 -15.74 0.75 -0.52
N MET A 45 -15.08 1.51 -1.41
CA MET A 45 -14.19 2.59 -1.02
C MET A 45 -14.85 3.63 -0.12
N ASP A 46 -16.05 4.09 -0.47
CA ASP A 46 -16.75 5.08 0.34
C ASP A 46 -16.97 4.57 1.77
N LYS A 47 -17.47 3.35 1.90
CA LYS A 47 -17.69 2.74 3.21
C LYS A 47 -16.38 2.51 3.97
N ALA A 48 -15.34 2.04 3.27
CA ALA A 48 -14.04 1.77 3.84
C ALA A 48 -13.35 3.05 4.31
N TYR A 49 -13.36 4.09 3.51
CA TYR A 49 -12.75 5.37 3.85
C TYR A 49 -13.53 6.10 4.95
N GLN A 50 -14.85 6.04 4.93
CA GLN A 50 -15.64 6.56 6.04
C GLN A 50 -15.33 5.85 7.35
N PHE A 51 -15.22 4.51 7.33
CA PHE A 51 -14.81 3.73 8.49
C PHE A 51 -13.43 4.15 9.01
N MET A 52 -12.48 4.43 8.13
CA MET A 52 -11.17 4.96 8.52
C MET A 52 -11.29 6.31 9.22
N VAL A 53 -12.05 7.23 8.65
CA VAL A 53 -12.27 8.57 9.24
C VAL A 53 -12.91 8.44 10.62
N ASP A 54 -13.96 7.64 10.74
CA ASP A 54 -14.69 7.42 12.00
C ASP A 54 -13.81 6.84 13.11
N ASN A 55 -12.76 6.08 12.74
CA ASN A 55 -11.80 5.48 13.66
C ASN A 55 -10.48 6.25 13.77
N GLY A 56 -10.38 7.46 13.21
CA GLY A 56 -9.21 8.33 13.33
C GLY A 56 -8.00 7.95 12.48
N TYR A 57 -8.18 7.12 11.46
CA TYR A 57 -7.13 6.76 10.51
C TYR A 57 -7.14 7.73 9.32
N ASN A 58 -5.97 8.24 8.96
CA ASN A 58 -5.81 9.15 7.84
C ASN A 58 -4.78 8.68 6.80
N ALA A 59 -4.37 7.42 6.86
CA ALA A 59 -3.46 6.83 5.90
C ALA A 59 -3.84 5.38 5.60
N VAL A 60 -3.76 5.00 4.35
CA VAL A 60 -4.03 3.65 3.86
C VAL A 60 -2.86 3.13 3.01
N LYS A 61 -2.46 1.90 3.26
CA LYS A 61 -1.69 1.08 2.32
C LYS A 61 -2.69 0.26 1.52
N SER A 62 -2.74 0.42 0.20
CA SER A 62 -3.54 -0.42 -0.68
C SER A 62 -2.66 -1.45 -1.37
N GLY A 63 -3.00 -2.74 -1.22
CA GLY A 63 -2.31 -3.87 -1.81
C GLY A 63 -3.12 -4.51 -2.94
N TYR A 64 -2.42 -5.04 -3.95
CA TYR A 64 -3.02 -5.64 -5.14
C TYR A 64 -2.29 -6.93 -5.52
N VAL A 65 -2.09 -7.80 -4.54
CA VAL A 65 -1.37 -9.06 -4.72
C VAL A 65 -2.10 -9.98 -5.70
N GLY A 66 -1.33 -10.59 -6.58
CA GLY A 66 -1.82 -11.61 -7.53
C GLY A 66 -2.30 -11.04 -8.86
N HIS A 67 -3.06 -11.84 -9.57
CA HIS A 67 -3.61 -11.48 -10.88
C HIS A 67 -4.82 -10.57 -10.75
N ILE A 68 -4.89 -9.58 -11.64
CA ILE A 68 -6.02 -8.64 -11.66
C ILE A 68 -7.35 -9.38 -11.89
N VAL A 69 -8.36 -8.98 -11.14
CA VAL A 69 -9.76 -9.37 -11.36
C VAL A 69 -10.54 -8.10 -11.72
N PRO A 70 -11.10 -8.02 -12.95
CA PRO A 70 -11.46 -9.13 -13.87
C PRO A 70 -10.26 -9.72 -14.63
N ARG A 71 -10.39 -11.00 -15.00
CA ARG A 71 -9.37 -11.70 -15.79
C ARG A 71 -9.14 -11.03 -17.15
N GLY A 72 -7.90 -11.05 -17.61
CA GLY A 72 -7.50 -10.42 -18.86
C GLY A 72 -6.96 -9.00 -18.69
N GLU A 73 -7.07 -8.46 -17.48
CA GLU A 73 -6.47 -7.17 -17.13
C GLU A 73 -5.10 -7.37 -16.49
N TYR A 74 -4.26 -6.34 -16.57
CA TYR A 74 -2.89 -6.36 -16.09
C TYR A 74 -2.60 -5.15 -15.21
N HIS A 75 -1.66 -5.30 -14.25
CA HIS A 75 -1.25 -4.23 -13.34
C HIS A 75 -0.85 -2.92 -14.04
N TYR A 76 -0.29 -3.02 -15.24
CA TYR A 76 0.14 -1.86 -16.03
C TYR A 76 -0.83 -1.53 -17.19
N GLY A 77 -1.99 -2.18 -17.21
CA GLY A 77 -3.03 -1.93 -18.21
C GLY A 77 -3.81 -0.65 -17.94
N GLN A 78 -4.61 -0.21 -18.91
CA GLN A 78 -5.38 1.03 -18.81
C GLN A 78 -6.39 1.00 -17.65
N LEU A 79 -7.04 -0.15 -17.42
CA LEU A 79 -7.97 -0.31 -16.30
C LEU A 79 -7.30 0.03 -14.97
N MET A 80 -6.11 -0.52 -14.73
CA MET A 80 -5.39 -0.31 -13.48
C MET A 80 -4.83 1.10 -13.35
N ASN A 81 -4.36 1.71 -14.43
CA ASN A 81 -3.96 3.13 -14.41
C ASN A 81 -5.13 4.02 -13.98
N ASN A 82 -6.30 3.80 -14.55
CA ASN A 82 -7.51 4.54 -14.20
C ASN A 82 -7.93 4.27 -12.74
N HIS A 83 -7.84 3.01 -12.32
CA HIS A 83 -8.15 2.62 -10.95
C HIS A 83 -7.23 3.29 -9.92
N TYR A 84 -5.91 3.24 -10.13
CA TYR A 84 -4.96 3.87 -9.20
C TYR A 84 -5.19 5.37 -9.08
N GLN A 85 -5.45 6.05 -10.19
CA GLN A 85 -5.80 7.46 -10.14
C GLN A 85 -7.11 7.68 -9.38
N TYR A 86 -8.16 6.94 -9.72
CA TYR A 86 -9.45 7.01 -9.04
C TYR A 86 -9.33 6.77 -7.53
N ALA A 87 -8.55 5.78 -7.10
CA ALA A 87 -8.35 5.47 -5.70
C ALA A 87 -7.67 6.63 -4.94
N VAL A 88 -6.70 7.30 -5.56
CA VAL A 88 -6.03 8.48 -4.98
C VAL A 88 -6.98 9.66 -4.88
N GLU A 89 -7.74 9.95 -5.92
CA GLU A 89 -8.73 11.03 -5.95
C GLU A 89 -9.83 10.79 -4.92
N LYS A 90 -10.35 9.57 -4.86
CA LYS A 90 -11.36 9.18 -3.89
C LYS A 90 -10.85 9.31 -2.44
N ALA A 91 -9.62 8.86 -2.16
CA ALA A 91 -9.02 9.02 -0.84
C ALA A 91 -8.84 10.49 -0.45
N ALA A 92 -8.55 11.37 -1.41
CA ALA A 92 -8.43 12.80 -1.16
C ALA A 92 -9.75 13.43 -0.68
N GLU A 93 -10.91 12.97 -1.19
CA GLU A 93 -12.23 13.41 -0.72
C GLU A 93 -12.40 13.18 0.79
N TYR A 94 -11.83 12.09 1.31
CA TYR A 94 -11.84 11.71 2.73
C TYR A 94 -10.62 12.21 3.51
N LYS A 95 -9.73 12.99 2.90
CA LYS A 95 -8.47 13.46 3.49
C LYS A 95 -7.55 12.32 3.95
N ILE A 96 -7.54 11.23 3.20
CA ILE A 96 -6.74 10.03 3.44
C ILE A 96 -5.51 10.03 2.55
N MET A 97 -4.35 9.80 3.15
CA MET A 97 -3.09 9.57 2.45
C MET A 97 -3.03 8.13 1.91
N VAL A 98 -2.45 7.96 0.75
CA VAL A 98 -2.34 6.66 0.06
C VAL A 98 -0.88 6.27 -0.11
N ASN A 99 -0.53 5.05 0.30
CA ASN A 99 0.66 4.33 -0.08
C ASN A 99 0.24 3.12 -0.92
N ALA A 100 0.40 3.19 -2.25
CA ALA A 100 -0.09 2.17 -3.17
C ALA A 100 0.99 1.12 -3.47
N HIS A 101 0.72 -0.14 -3.15
CA HIS A 101 1.59 -1.26 -3.51
C HIS A 101 1.18 -1.90 -4.83
N GLU A 102 2.08 -2.68 -5.45
CA GLU A 102 1.91 -3.28 -6.79
C GLU A 102 1.39 -2.30 -7.86
N ALA A 103 1.49 -1.02 -7.55
CA ALA A 103 0.99 0.06 -8.39
C ALA A 103 1.81 0.22 -9.67
N VAL A 104 1.26 0.94 -10.62
CA VAL A 104 1.99 1.35 -11.83
C VAL A 104 3.17 2.26 -11.48
N ARG A 105 4.12 2.35 -12.40
CA ARG A 105 5.26 3.26 -12.26
C ARG A 105 4.77 4.69 -12.03
N PRO A 106 5.45 5.43 -11.15
CA PRO A 106 5.03 6.80 -10.85
C PRO A 106 5.10 7.68 -12.10
N THR A 107 4.06 8.48 -12.28
CA THR A 107 3.89 9.41 -13.40
C THR A 107 4.03 10.87 -12.98
N GLY A 108 4.34 11.12 -11.71
CA GLY A 108 4.35 12.46 -11.13
C GLY A 108 2.99 12.92 -10.60
N ILE A 109 1.98 12.07 -10.61
CA ILE A 109 0.62 12.39 -10.15
C ILE A 109 0.57 12.80 -8.66
N CYS A 110 1.57 12.39 -7.87
CA CYS A 110 1.74 12.84 -6.48
C CYS A 110 1.97 14.36 -6.35
N ARG A 111 2.31 15.06 -7.44
CA ARG A 111 2.40 16.53 -7.45
C ARG A 111 1.04 17.19 -7.64
N THR A 112 0.12 16.51 -8.31
CA THR A 112 -1.27 16.95 -8.46
C THR A 112 -2.11 16.54 -7.25
N TRP A 113 -1.89 15.31 -6.77
CA TRP A 113 -2.57 14.71 -5.64
C TRP A 113 -1.56 14.37 -4.54
N PRO A 114 -1.22 15.34 -3.67
CA PRO A 114 -0.17 15.17 -2.66
C PRO A 114 -0.52 14.17 -1.55
N ASN A 115 -1.77 13.73 -1.48
CA ASN A 115 -2.18 12.62 -0.63
C ASN A 115 -1.64 11.26 -1.10
N LEU A 116 -1.15 11.13 -2.35
CA LEU A 116 -0.34 9.99 -2.76
C LEU A 116 1.07 10.16 -2.20
N ILE A 117 1.31 9.63 -1.01
CA ILE A 117 2.57 9.81 -0.26
C ILE A 117 3.68 8.87 -0.72
N GLY A 118 3.34 7.79 -1.38
CA GLY A 118 4.29 6.85 -1.95
C GLY A 118 3.60 5.72 -2.67
N ASN A 119 4.37 5.02 -3.48
CA ASN A 119 3.99 3.72 -4.00
C ASN A 119 5.23 2.82 -4.09
N GLU A 120 5.02 1.52 -4.13
CA GLU A 120 6.12 0.56 -4.22
C GLU A 120 6.76 0.58 -5.60
N SER A 121 6.10 0.03 -6.59
CA SER A 121 6.44 0.00 -8.04
C SER A 121 7.89 -0.39 -8.36
N ALA A 122 8.59 -1.01 -7.42
CA ALA A 122 9.91 -1.62 -7.57
C ALA A 122 10.20 -2.54 -6.38
N ARG A 123 11.21 -3.39 -6.49
CA ARG A 123 11.61 -4.24 -5.38
C ARG A 123 12.16 -3.42 -4.22
N GLY A 124 11.55 -3.59 -3.05
CA GLY A 124 12.03 -3.09 -1.77
C GLY A 124 12.62 -4.21 -0.90
N THR A 125 12.77 -3.95 0.39
CA THR A 125 13.37 -4.88 1.35
C THR A 125 12.56 -6.17 1.53
N GLU A 126 11.26 -6.15 1.27
CA GLU A 126 10.41 -7.34 1.28
C GLU A 126 10.95 -8.46 0.40
N TYR A 127 11.57 -8.12 -0.71
CA TYR A 127 12.13 -9.09 -1.64
C TYR A 127 13.34 -9.86 -1.12
N GLU A 128 13.93 -9.45 -0.01
CA GLU A 128 14.97 -10.25 0.67
C GLU A 128 14.42 -11.61 1.14
N ALA A 129 13.12 -11.72 1.39
CA ALA A 129 12.44 -12.97 1.69
C ALA A 129 12.19 -13.87 0.44
N PHE A 130 12.34 -13.32 -0.76
CA PHE A 130 12.00 -13.99 -2.03
C PHE A 130 13.19 -14.08 -2.99
N GLY A 131 14.37 -14.41 -2.47
CA GLY A 131 15.59 -14.57 -3.26
C GLY A 131 16.51 -13.35 -3.27
N GLY A 132 16.17 -12.33 -2.51
CA GLY A 132 17.00 -11.15 -2.30
C GLY A 132 17.03 -10.15 -3.46
N SER A 133 17.61 -9.01 -3.17
CA SER A 133 17.96 -8.00 -4.15
C SER A 133 19.48 -7.83 -4.18
N ARG A 134 20.02 -7.66 -5.37
CA ARG A 134 21.47 -7.39 -5.50
C ARG A 134 21.78 -5.99 -4.96
N PRO A 135 22.96 -5.76 -4.38
CA PRO A 135 23.34 -4.44 -3.89
C PRO A 135 23.27 -3.33 -4.93
N ASP A 136 23.56 -3.65 -6.20
CA ASP A 136 23.44 -2.70 -7.32
C ASP A 136 22.01 -2.26 -7.59
N HIS A 137 21.01 -3.12 -7.33
CA HIS A 137 19.61 -2.72 -7.41
C HIS A 137 19.29 -1.56 -6.45
N THR A 138 19.68 -1.69 -5.19
CA THR A 138 19.46 -0.63 -4.19
C THR A 138 20.18 0.66 -4.56
N CYS A 139 21.42 0.57 -5.06
CA CYS A 139 22.20 1.73 -5.46
C CYS A 139 21.65 2.46 -6.71
N ILE A 140 20.95 1.75 -7.60
CA ILE A 140 20.39 2.34 -8.83
C ILE A 140 19.04 3.04 -8.61
N LEU A 141 18.28 2.66 -7.58
CA LEU A 141 16.94 3.21 -7.32
C LEU A 141 16.88 4.73 -7.25
N PRO A 142 17.82 5.45 -6.60
CA PRO A 142 17.82 6.91 -6.57
C PRO A 142 17.89 7.55 -7.96
N PHE A 143 18.52 6.89 -8.91
CA PHE A 143 18.75 7.39 -10.27
C PHE A 143 17.73 6.90 -11.29
N THR A 144 16.82 6.04 -10.90
CA THR A 144 15.81 5.43 -11.77
C THR A 144 14.41 5.56 -11.17
N ARG A 145 14.02 4.64 -10.31
CA ARG A 145 12.67 4.57 -9.74
C ARG A 145 12.27 5.85 -9.00
N LEU A 146 13.16 6.43 -8.21
CA LEU A 146 12.88 7.60 -7.38
C LEU A 146 12.76 8.91 -8.18
N GLN A 147 13.17 8.93 -9.46
CA GLN A 147 13.01 10.10 -10.33
C GLN A 147 11.52 10.41 -10.58
N GLY A 148 10.65 9.43 -10.54
CA GLY A 148 9.21 9.58 -10.74
C GLY A 148 8.40 10.00 -9.51
N GLY A 149 9.00 9.92 -8.32
CA GLY A 149 8.32 10.23 -7.05
C GLY A 149 8.72 9.28 -5.92
N PRO A 150 8.16 9.50 -4.73
CA PRO A 150 8.48 8.74 -3.53
C PRO A 150 8.16 7.24 -3.70
N MET A 151 8.97 6.41 -3.05
CA MET A 151 8.85 4.96 -3.06
C MET A 151 8.71 4.44 -1.64
N ASP A 152 7.78 3.52 -1.42
CA ASP A 152 7.83 2.66 -0.24
C ASP A 152 8.83 1.54 -0.50
N TYR A 153 9.99 1.66 0.12
CA TYR A 153 11.06 0.65 0.03
C TYR A 153 10.82 -0.53 0.99
N THR A 154 9.69 -0.56 1.70
CA THR A 154 9.36 -1.56 2.72
C THR A 154 10.47 -1.73 3.77
N PRO A 155 10.98 -0.65 4.40
CA PRO A 155 12.05 -0.73 5.39
C PRO A 155 11.55 -1.41 6.67
N GLY A 156 12.48 -1.74 7.58
CA GLY A 156 12.14 -2.27 8.89
C GLY A 156 12.63 -3.70 9.12
N ILE A 157 13.44 -4.23 8.21
CA ILE A 157 14.17 -5.48 8.42
C ILE A 157 15.43 -5.16 9.21
N PHE A 158 15.46 -5.56 10.48
CA PHE A 158 16.60 -5.35 11.37
C PHE A 158 17.59 -6.53 11.36
N VAL A 159 17.13 -7.72 10.95
CA VAL A 159 17.95 -8.89 10.76
C VAL A 159 18.39 -8.94 9.30
N THR A 160 19.62 -8.57 9.04
CA THR A 160 20.17 -8.47 7.68
C THR A 160 20.71 -9.82 7.14
N ARG A 161 20.77 -10.86 7.97
CA ARG A 161 21.13 -12.22 7.56
C ARG A 161 19.88 -13.09 7.67
N LEU A 162 19.20 -13.30 6.56
CA LEU A 162 17.94 -14.04 6.50
C LEU A 162 18.13 -15.58 6.36
N ASN A 163 19.38 -16.03 6.28
CA ASN A 163 19.72 -17.46 6.18
C ASN A 163 19.37 -18.28 7.44
N THR A 164 18.84 -17.66 8.48
CA THR A 164 18.34 -18.35 9.68
C THR A 164 16.90 -18.87 9.51
N TRP A 165 16.23 -18.54 8.42
CA TRP A 165 14.81 -18.88 8.18
C TRP A 165 14.61 -20.02 7.18
N SER A 166 15.63 -20.38 6.42
CA SER A 166 15.59 -21.55 5.57
C SER A 166 16.98 -22.14 5.47
N ASP A 167 17.06 -23.43 5.67
CA ASP A 167 18.26 -24.25 5.42
C ASP A 167 18.40 -24.60 3.92
N ASN A 168 17.86 -23.81 3.01
CA ASN A 168 17.92 -24.05 1.58
C ASN A 168 18.85 -23.06 0.89
#